data_dfffc834c2bca7d162b2b634f64f3c2a
#
_entry.id   dfffc834c2bca7d162b2b634f64f3c2a
#
_cell.length_a   1.000
_cell.length_b   1.000
_cell.length_c   1.000
_cell.angle_alpha   90.00
_cell.angle_beta   90.00
_cell.angle_gamma   90.00
#
_symmetry.space_group_name_H-M   'P 1'
#
loop_
_entity.id
_entity.type
_entity.pdbx_description
1 polymer ?
#
loop_
_entity_poly.entity_id
_entity_poly.type
_entity_poly.pdbx_seq_one_letter_code
_entity_poly.pdbx_strand_id
1 'polypeptide(L)'
;MKTALIIYWSKTGNTEKVAKAVKQGLEEMDLQVTLKKPEEAESINYFDYDLVCVGAPSYAWRPPEPMTDFLKKKFAENRQQGKIKPSAPKVPGKNALVFVTYSGPHTGLDEATPAGKEMAQYFEHIGFRVIGEWYILSEFHGSLENSTQGRMGDIRGKPTTEELQKITQDTKRLAELL
;
A
#
# COMPACT_ATOMS: atom_id res chain seq x y z
N MET A 1 -13.68 -17.76 -7.23
CA MET A 1 -13.31 -17.00 -6.01
C MET A 1 -12.25 -16.00 -6.43
N LYS A 2 -12.40 -14.72 -6.08
CA LYS A 2 -11.39 -13.70 -6.39
C LYS A 2 -10.19 -13.82 -5.47
N THR A 3 -9.03 -13.39 -5.96
CA THR A 3 -7.75 -13.52 -5.27
C THR A 3 -7.12 -12.15 -5.04
N ALA A 4 -6.52 -11.95 -3.89
CA ALA A 4 -5.79 -10.73 -3.56
C ALA A 4 -4.40 -11.03 -3.00
N LEU A 5 -3.44 -10.23 -3.40
CA LEU A 5 -2.08 -10.21 -2.88
C LEU A 5 -1.84 -8.90 -2.14
N ILE A 6 -1.40 -8.99 -0.90
CA ILE A 6 -0.99 -7.81 -0.12
C ILE A 6 0.51 -7.92 0.14
N ILE A 7 1.26 -6.92 -0.30
CA ILE A 7 2.69 -6.80 -0.04
C ILE A 7 2.91 -5.54 0.79
N TYR A 8 3.58 -5.68 1.92
CA TYR A 8 3.84 -4.53 2.79
C TYR A 8 5.23 -4.58 3.41
N TRP A 9 5.79 -3.40 3.62
CA TRP A 9 6.97 -3.23 4.44
C TRP A 9 6.65 -2.38 5.67
N SER A 10 7.15 -2.80 6.83
CA SER A 10 6.89 -2.10 8.09
C SER A 10 8.07 -2.29 9.05
N LYS A 11 8.61 -1.19 9.59
CA LYS A 11 9.67 -1.23 10.59
C LYS A 11 9.12 -1.25 12.02
N THR A 12 8.11 -0.42 12.28
CA THR A 12 7.59 -0.18 13.63
C THR A 12 6.20 -0.77 13.87
N GLY A 13 5.61 -1.44 12.87
CA GLY A 13 4.33 -2.12 12.98
C GLY A 13 3.12 -1.33 12.46
N ASN A 14 3.19 -0.03 12.21
CA ASN A 14 2.04 0.74 11.77
C ASN A 14 1.50 0.27 10.42
N THR A 15 2.36 0.13 9.41
CA THR A 15 1.94 -0.37 8.09
C THR A 15 1.45 -1.82 8.16
N GLU A 16 2.03 -2.63 9.05
CA GLU A 16 1.57 -4.00 9.29
C GLU A 16 0.14 -4.05 9.84
N LYS A 17 -0.19 -3.17 10.80
CA LYS A 17 -1.57 -3.06 11.32
C LYS A 17 -2.56 -2.74 10.20
N VAL A 18 -2.21 -1.79 9.33
CA VAL A 18 -3.02 -1.44 8.16
C VAL A 18 -3.15 -2.62 7.19
N ALA A 19 -2.05 -3.29 6.86
CA ALA A 19 -2.07 -4.46 5.97
C ALA A 19 -2.97 -5.58 6.51
N LYS A 20 -2.97 -5.81 7.82
CA LYS A 20 -3.85 -6.79 8.47
C LYS A 20 -5.33 -6.36 8.42
N ALA A 21 -5.62 -5.06 8.59
CA ALA A 21 -6.99 -4.54 8.46
C ALA A 21 -7.51 -4.66 7.02
N VAL A 22 -6.67 -4.38 6.03
CA VAL A 22 -6.97 -4.61 4.60
C VAL A 22 -7.23 -6.09 4.34
N LYS A 23 -6.35 -6.98 4.84
CA LYS A 23 -6.54 -8.43 4.72
C LYS A 23 -7.88 -8.86 5.27
N GLN A 24 -8.21 -8.45 6.49
CA GLN A 24 -9.48 -8.78 7.12
C GLN A 24 -10.68 -8.33 6.27
N GLY A 25 -10.67 -7.10 5.77
CA GLY A 25 -11.77 -6.58 4.94
C GLY A 25 -11.96 -7.36 3.65
N LEU A 26 -10.88 -7.82 3.02
CA LEU A 26 -10.94 -8.65 1.81
C LEU A 26 -11.44 -10.08 2.12
N GLU A 27 -10.98 -10.68 3.21
CA GLU A 27 -11.43 -12.02 3.64
C GLU A 27 -12.91 -12.02 4.03
N GLU A 28 -13.42 -10.95 4.67
CA GLU A 28 -14.85 -10.78 4.96
C GLU A 28 -15.72 -10.62 3.71
N MET A 29 -15.10 -10.40 2.54
CA MET A 29 -15.74 -10.35 1.21
C MET A 29 -15.43 -11.60 0.38
N ASP A 30 -15.08 -12.70 1.04
CA ASP A 30 -14.80 -14.01 0.44
C ASP A 30 -13.66 -14.02 -0.61
N LEU A 31 -12.67 -13.09 -0.49
CA LEU A 31 -11.46 -13.17 -1.30
C LEU A 31 -10.43 -14.12 -0.66
N GLN A 32 -9.74 -14.87 -1.49
CA GLN A 32 -8.54 -15.59 -1.05
C GLN A 32 -7.37 -14.61 -0.98
N VAL A 33 -6.85 -14.35 0.22
CA VAL A 33 -5.83 -13.32 0.45
C VAL A 33 -4.47 -13.92 0.78
N THR A 34 -3.45 -13.51 0.04
CA THR A 34 -2.04 -13.78 0.32
C THR A 34 -1.39 -12.52 0.89
N LEU A 35 -0.82 -12.59 2.10
CA LEU A 35 -0.11 -11.48 2.75
C LEU A 35 1.38 -11.80 2.81
N LYS A 36 2.23 -10.92 2.29
CA LYS A 36 3.68 -11.12 2.16
C LYS A 36 4.48 -9.85 2.45
N LYS A 37 5.71 -10.02 2.87
CA LYS A 37 6.73 -8.97 2.81
C LYS A 37 7.42 -8.97 1.44
N PRO A 38 8.14 -7.89 1.05
CA PRO A 38 8.79 -7.81 -0.26
C PRO A 38 9.69 -9.00 -0.58
N GLU A 39 10.52 -9.42 0.38
CA GLU A 39 11.46 -10.55 0.25
C GLU A 39 10.78 -11.91 0.04
N GLU A 40 9.55 -12.05 0.53
CA GLU A 40 8.73 -13.27 0.38
C GLU A 40 7.92 -13.29 -0.94
N ALA A 41 7.84 -12.15 -1.62
CA ALA A 41 7.01 -11.95 -2.80
C ALA A 41 7.80 -11.89 -4.12
N GLU A 42 9.11 -12.09 -4.07
CA GLU A 42 10.00 -11.96 -5.24
C GLU A 42 9.61 -12.85 -6.42
N SER A 43 9.21 -14.10 -6.16
CA SER A 43 8.79 -15.04 -7.20
C SER A 43 7.34 -14.95 -7.61
N ILE A 44 6.54 -14.09 -6.95
CA ILE A 44 5.09 -13.99 -7.20
C ILE A 44 4.83 -13.18 -8.48
N ASN A 45 3.98 -13.73 -9.35
CA ASN A 45 3.47 -13.01 -10.51
C ASN A 45 2.17 -12.25 -10.15
N TYR A 46 2.18 -10.92 -10.26
CA TYR A 46 1.03 -10.07 -9.93
C TYR A 46 -0.21 -10.34 -10.79
N PHE A 47 0.01 -10.78 -12.02
CA PHE A 47 -1.09 -11.05 -12.96
C PHE A 47 -1.91 -12.30 -12.62
N ASP A 48 -1.49 -13.08 -11.61
CA ASP A 48 -2.26 -14.21 -11.11
C ASP A 48 -3.35 -13.78 -10.11
N TYR A 49 -3.35 -12.50 -9.70
CA TYR A 49 -4.29 -11.94 -8.72
C TYR A 49 -5.25 -10.94 -9.37
N ASP A 50 -6.47 -10.84 -8.84
CA ASP A 50 -7.47 -9.86 -9.24
C ASP A 50 -7.21 -8.50 -8.61
N LEU A 51 -6.63 -8.49 -7.41
CA LEU A 51 -6.22 -7.30 -6.67
C LEU A 51 -4.80 -7.46 -6.12
N VAL A 52 -3.96 -6.47 -6.35
CA VAL A 52 -2.65 -6.36 -5.68
C VAL A 52 -2.63 -5.11 -4.82
N CYS A 53 -2.41 -5.28 -3.53
CA CYS A 53 -2.27 -4.18 -2.58
C CYS A 53 -0.79 -4.01 -2.22
N VAL A 54 -0.27 -2.78 -2.24
CA VAL A 54 1.09 -2.48 -1.79
C VAL A 54 1.05 -1.41 -0.72
N GLY A 55 1.74 -1.67 0.40
CA GLY A 55 1.79 -0.77 1.54
C GLY A 55 3.18 -0.51 2.08
N ALA A 56 3.50 0.75 2.36
CA ALA A 56 4.76 1.16 2.97
C ALA A 56 4.59 2.44 3.80
N PRO A 57 5.48 2.72 4.77
CA PRO A 57 5.56 4.04 5.37
C PRO A 57 6.19 5.03 4.40
N SER A 58 5.93 6.32 4.60
CA SER A 58 6.67 7.39 3.93
C SER A 58 7.92 7.73 4.74
N TYR A 59 9.09 7.54 4.16
CA TYR A 59 10.38 7.97 4.69
C TYR A 59 11.03 8.95 3.73
N ALA A 60 11.26 10.17 4.20
CA ALA A 60 11.75 11.27 3.33
C ALA A 60 10.95 11.34 2.01
N TRP A 61 9.62 11.30 2.11
CA TRP A 61 8.63 11.40 1.03
C TRP A 61 8.58 10.21 0.07
N ARG A 62 9.29 9.12 0.33
CA ARG A 62 9.38 7.94 -0.53
C ARG A 62 9.05 6.65 0.23
N PRO A 63 8.69 5.59 -0.48
CA PRO A 63 8.70 4.27 0.12
C PRO A 63 10.13 3.93 0.58
N PRO A 64 10.30 3.18 1.68
CA PRO A 64 11.60 2.73 2.14
C PRO A 64 12.33 1.87 1.09
N GLU A 65 13.65 1.87 1.15
CA GLU A 65 14.54 1.17 0.22
C GLU A 65 14.10 -0.28 -0.06
N PRO A 66 13.76 -1.13 0.94
CA PRO A 66 13.33 -2.50 0.65
C PRO A 66 12.09 -2.59 -0.24
N MET A 67 11.13 -1.65 -0.10
CA MET A 67 9.96 -1.60 -0.97
C MET A 67 10.31 -1.03 -2.34
N THR A 68 11.12 0.01 -2.39
CA THR A 68 11.54 0.65 -3.65
C THR A 68 12.34 -0.32 -4.51
N ASP A 69 13.30 -1.05 -3.92
CA ASP A 69 14.12 -2.01 -4.65
C ASP A 69 13.30 -3.21 -5.14
N PHE A 70 12.38 -3.68 -4.31
CA PHE A 70 11.44 -4.72 -4.71
C PHE A 70 10.61 -4.28 -5.94
N LEU A 71 10.02 -3.09 -5.92
CA LEU A 71 9.22 -2.58 -7.04
C LEU A 71 10.07 -2.35 -8.30
N LYS A 72 11.31 -1.86 -8.16
CA LYS A 72 12.25 -1.72 -9.29
C LYS A 72 12.58 -3.07 -9.93
N LYS A 73 12.84 -4.09 -9.10
CA LYS A 73 13.08 -5.45 -9.57
C LYS A 73 11.87 -5.98 -10.34
N LYS A 74 10.68 -5.85 -9.77
CA LYS A 74 9.42 -6.24 -10.43
C LYS A 74 9.15 -5.45 -11.70
N PHE A 75 9.49 -4.17 -11.75
CA PHE A 75 9.39 -3.37 -12.95
C PHE A 75 10.30 -3.90 -14.07
N ALA A 76 11.55 -4.21 -13.74
CA ALA A 76 12.51 -4.78 -14.70
C ALA A 76 12.03 -6.14 -15.24
N GLU A 77 11.54 -7.03 -14.37
CA GLU A 77 10.95 -8.33 -14.76
C GLU A 77 9.76 -8.15 -15.72
N ASN A 78 8.81 -7.29 -15.37
CA ASN A 78 7.63 -7.02 -16.21
C ASN A 78 8.00 -6.38 -17.55
N ARG A 79 9.05 -5.54 -17.57
CA ARG A 79 9.58 -4.97 -18.81
C ARG A 79 10.18 -6.05 -19.71
N GLN A 80 11.00 -6.95 -19.16
CA GLN A 80 11.60 -8.07 -19.91
C GLN A 80 10.52 -9.00 -20.48
N GLN A 81 9.41 -9.19 -19.75
CA GLN A 81 8.26 -9.99 -20.19
C GLN A 81 7.35 -9.26 -21.19
N GLY A 82 7.68 -8.02 -21.61
CA GLY A 82 6.87 -7.25 -22.56
C GLY A 82 5.51 -6.80 -22.01
N LYS A 83 5.33 -6.77 -20.69
CA LYS A 83 4.08 -6.34 -20.05
C LYS A 83 3.96 -4.81 -19.96
N ILE A 84 5.08 -4.09 -20.02
CA ILE A 84 5.09 -2.63 -20.06
C ILE A 84 5.01 -2.19 -21.52
N LYS A 85 3.90 -1.55 -21.87
CA LYS A 85 3.62 -1.12 -23.24
C LYS A 85 3.42 0.40 -23.31
N PRO A 86 3.73 1.05 -24.43
CA PRO A 86 3.32 2.43 -24.67
C PRO A 86 1.83 2.63 -24.41
N SER A 87 1.46 3.76 -23.85
CA SER A 87 0.08 4.09 -23.41
C SER A 87 -0.47 3.22 -22.29
N ALA A 88 0.32 2.31 -21.71
CA ALA A 88 -0.05 1.43 -20.60
C ALA A 88 -1.52 0.94 -20.64
N PRO A 89 -1.91 0.19 -21.69
CA PRO A 89 -3.30 -0.24 -21.85
C PRO A 89 -3.74 -1.05 -20.64
N LYS A 90 -4.95 -0.79 -20.15
CA LYS A 90 -5.47 -1.48 -18.97
C LYS A 90 -5.68 -2.96 -19.25
N VAL A 91 -5.22 -3.79 -18.31
CA VAL A 91 -5.44 -5.23 -18.32
C VAL A 91 -6.77 -5.52 -17.62
N PRO A 92 -7.76 -6.09 -18.32
CA PRO A 92 -9.07 -6.36 -17.73
C PRO A 92 -8.98 -7.20 -16.45
N GLY A 93 -9.72 -6.81 -15.42
CA GLY A 93 -9.79 -7.53 -14.15
C GLY A 93 -8.54 -7.39 -13.26
N LYS A 94 -7.55 -6.56 -13.62
CA LYS A 94 -6.35 -6.32 -12.79
C LYS A 94 -6.43 -4.97 -12.10
N ASN A 95 -6.50 -5.03 -10.76
CA ASN A 95 -6.69 -3.86 -9.91
C ASN A 95 -5.55 -3.72 -8.90
N ALA A 96 -5.30 -2.51 -8.45
CA ALA A 96 -4.31 -2.22 -7.42
C ALA A 96 -4.86 -1.27 -6.35
N LEU A 97 -4.44 -1.50 -5.11
CA LEU A 97 -4.60 -0.60 -3.97
C LEU A 97 -3.21 -0.23 -3.45
N VAL A 98 -2.98 1.05 -3.25
CA VAL A 98 -1.77 1.56 -2.59
C VAL A 98 -2.16 2.17 -1.24
N PHE A 99 -1.41 1.85 -0.18
CA PHE A 99 -1.61 2.48 1.11
C PHE A 99 -0.29 2.90 1.75
N VAL A 100 -0.28 4.11 2.31
CA VAL A 100 0.90 4.74 2.91
C VAL A 100 0.61 5.12 4.34
N THR A 101 1.45 4.69 5.27
CA THR A 101 1.44 5.20 6.64
C THR A 101 2.42 6.38 6.76
N TYR A 102 2.02 7.42 7.47
CA TYR A 102 2.82 8.63 7.61
C TYR A 102 2.55 9.34 8.93
N SER A 103 3.50 10.11 9.39
CA SER A 103 3.35 10.94 10.60
C SER A 103 3.22 12.43 10.27
N GLY A 104 3.81 12.88 9.19
CA GLY A 104 3.68 14.22 8.62
C GLY A 104 4.00 15.38 9.58
N PRO A 105 5.07 15.33 10.41
CA PRO A 105 5.26 16.33 11.46
C PRO A 105 5.49 17.74 10.93
N HIS A 106 6.01 17.89 9.72
CA HIS A 106 6.38 19.21 9.18
C HIS A 106 5.31 19.75 8.21
N THR A 107 4.89 18.96 7.20
CA THR A 107 3.97 19.42 6.15
C THR A 107 2.68 18.60 6.05
N GLY A 108 2.49 17.61 6.94
CA GLY A 108 1.28 16.81 7.00
C GLY A 108 1.20 15.78 5.89
N LEU A 109 0.05 15.67 5.22
CA LEU A 109 -0.22 14.69 4.18
C LEU A 109 0.77 14.79 2.99
N ASP A 110 1.27 15.98 2.71
CA ASP A 110 2.20 16.21 1.61
C ASP A 110 3.52 15.43 1.76
N GLU A 111 3.85 15.01 2.99
CA GLU A 111 5.00 14.13 3.25
C GLU A 111 4.76 12.67 2.79
N ALA A 112 3.52 12.29 2.56
CA ALA A 112 3.16 10.93 2.16
C ALA A 112 2.78 10.80 0.68
N THR A 113 2.22 11.87 0.12
CA THR A 113 1.68 11.87 -1.25
C THR A 113 2.70 11.40 -2.30
N PRO A 114 3.97 11.83 -2.31
CA PRO A 114 4.93 11.35 -3.31
C PRO A 114 5.19 9.84 -3.20
N ALA A 115 5.24 9.28 -1.98
CA ALA A 115 5.43 7.85 -1.79
C ALA A 115 4.25 7.03 -2.36
N GLY A 116 3.01 7.49 -2.14
CA GLY A 116 1.82 6.85 -2.70
C GLY A 116 1.81 6.92 -4.23
N LYS A 117 2.14 8.09 -4.79
CA LYS A 117 2.20 8.29 -6.24
C LYS A 117 3.29 7.44 -6.90
N GLU A 118 4.46 7.28 -6.29
CA GLU A 118 5.52 6.42 -6.80
C GLU A 118 5.04 4.96 -6.92
N MET A 119 4.41 4.42 -5.88
CA MET A 119 3.87 3.06 -5.89
C MET A 119 2.69 2.90 -6.85
N ALA A 120 1.78 3.88 -6.90
CA ALA A 120 0.64 3.85 -7.81
C ALA A 120 1.09 3.88 -9.28
N GLN A 121 2.08 4.73 -9.59
CA GLN A 121 2.62 4.87 -10.94
C GLN A 121 3.23 3.56 -11.46
N TYR A 122 3.83 2.75 -10.59
CA TYR A 122 4.29 1.41 -10.96
C TYR A 122 3.13 0.55 -11.51
N PHE A 123 2.00 0.50 -10.81
CA PHE A 123 0.84 -0.30 -11.23
C PHE A 123 0.20 0.24 -12.52
N GLU A 124 0.13 1.57 -12.66
CA GLU A 124 -0.36 2.18 -13.90
C GLU A 124 0.48 1.76 -15.11
N HIS A 125 1.82 1.70 -14.96
CA HIS A 125 2.73 1.29 -16.04
C HIS A 125 2.53 -0.16 -16.50
N ILE A 126 2.16 -1.07 -15.61
CA ILE A 126 1.90 -2.47 -15.97
C ILE A 126 0.43 -2.73 -16.34
N GLY A 127 -0.37 -1.66 -16.47
CA GLY A 127 -1.75 -1.72 -16.94
C GLY A 127 -2.78 -2.11 -15.87
N PHE A 128 -2.43 -2.09 -14.60
CA PHE A 128 -3.40 -2.27 -13.51
C PHE A 128 -4.24 -1.00 -13.33
N ARG A 129 -5.49 -1.17 -12.92
CA ARG A 129 -6.34 -0.07 -12.50
C ARG A 129 -6.08 0.22 -11.03
N VAL A 130 -5.51 1.36 -10.70
CA VAL A 130 -5.38 1.80 -9.31
C VAL A 130 -6.76 2.26 -8.83
N ILE A 131 -7.36 1.48 -7.93
CA ILE A 131 -8.73 1.71 -7.41
C ILE A 131 -8.73 2.37 -6.03
N GLY A 132 -7.57 2.59 -5.45
CA GLY A 132 -7.40 3.33 -4.20
C GLY A 132 -5.96 3.73 -3.94
N GLU A 133 -5.80 4.93 -3.40
CA GLU A 133 -4.58 5.44 -2.81
C GLU A 133 -4.94 5.95 -1.42
N TRP A 134 -4.50 5.24 -0.38
CA TRP A 134 -4.86 5.56 0.98
C TRP A 134 -3.66 6.06 1.78
N TYR A 135 -3.89 7.08 2.58
CA TYR A 135 -2.89 7.71 3.41
C TYR A 135 -3.35 7.66 4.86
N ILE A 136 -2.62 6.92 5.70
CA ILE A 136 -3.02 6.61 7.07
C ILE A 136 -2.08 7.28 8.05
N LEU A 137 -2.62 8.25 8.79
CA LEU A 137 -1.89 8.95 9.83
C LEU A 137 -1.48 7.96 10.93
N SER A 138 -0.21 8.02 11.31
CA SER A 138 0.39 7.04 12.22
C SER A 138 1.40 7.68 13.14
N GLU A 139 1.54 7.16 14.34
CA GLU A 139 2.51 7.62 15.33
C GLU A 139 3.94 7.62 14.80
N PHE A 140 4.70 8.65 15.13
CA PHE A 140 6.13 8.72 14.85
C PHE A 140 6.93 8.02 15.94
N HIS A 141 7.19 6.74 15.78
CA HIS A 141 7.99 5.99 16.75
C HIS A 141 9.44 6.51 16.81
N GLY A 142 9.92 6.77 18.02
CA GLY A 142 11.28 7.26 18.26
C GLY A 142 11.40 8.80 18.43
N SER A 143 10.29 9.54 18.28
CA SER A 143 10.27 10.99 18.56
C SER A 143 8.95 11.42 19.17
N LEU A 144 8.99 11.77 20.47
CA LEU A 144 7.83 12.32 21.17
C LEU A 144 7.42 13.67 20.58
N GLU A 145 8.39 14.52 20.26
CA GLU A 145 8.16 15.83 19.68
C GLU A 145 7.39 15.72 18.35
N ASN A 146 7.86 14.90 17.44
CA ASN A 146 7.19 14.68 16.15
C ASN A 146 5.80 14.04 16.29
N SER A 147 5.56 13.28 17.37
CA SER A 147 4.25 12.67 17.65
C SER A 147 3.27 13.60 18.34
N THR A 148 3.73 14.69 19.01
CA THR A 148 2.86 15.54 19.84
C THR A 148 2.83 17.00 19.43
N GLN A 149 3.87 17.50 18.76
CA GLN A 149 4.05 18.91 18.40
C GLN A 149 4.10 19.13 16.87
N GLY A 150 3.97 18.05 16.10
CA GLY A 150 3.96 18.13 14.66
C GLY A 150 2.67 18.76 14.11
N ARG A 151 2.68 19.06 12.80
CA ARG A 151 1.53 19.68 12.09
C ARG A 151 0.23 18.91 12.25
N MET A 152 0.29 17.59 12.47
CA MET A 152 -0.88 16.73 12.60
C MET A 152 -1.43 16.64 14.04
N GLY A 153 -0.85 17.40 14.97
CA GLY A 153 -1.23 17.39 16.39
C GLY A 153 -0.71 16.13 17.11
N ASP A 154 -1.40 15.74 18.18
CA ASP A 154 -1.05 14.54 18.94
C ASP A 154 -1.53 13.29 18.18
N ILE A 155 -0.57 12.54 17.65
CA ILE A 155 -0.79 11.34 16.84
C ILE A 155 -0.37 10.06 17.56
N ARG A 156 -0.11 10.12 18.86
CA ARG A 156 0.25 8.93 19.65
C ARG A 156 -0.86 7.88 19.58
N GLY A 157 -0.47 6.63 19.48
CA GLY A 157 -1.39 5.49 19.38
C GLY A 157 -2.05 5.32 18.00
N LYS A 158 -1.76 6.17 17.02
CA LYS A 158 -2.31 6.03 15.65
C LYS A 158 -1.54 5.01 14.80
N PRO A 159 -2.25 4.29 13.90
CA PRO A 159 -3.70 4.27 13.76
C PRO A 159 -4.39 3.60 14.94
N THR A 160 -5.50 4.18 15.39
CA THR A 160 -6.32 3.63 16.50
C THR A 160 -7.10 2.39 16.06
N THR A 161 -7.68 1.68 17.01
CA THR A 161 -8.55 0.54 16.72
C THR A 161 -9.73 0.93 15.83
N GLU A 162 -10.35 2.08 16.09
CA GLU A 162 -11.48 2.60 15.31
C GLU A 162 -11.03 2.95 13.87
N GLU A 163 -9.86 3.55 13.71
CA GLU A 163 -9.28 3.85 12.40
C GLU A 163 -8.99 2.56 11.62
N LEU A 164 -8.48 1.52 12.27
CA LEU A 164 -8.25 0.21 11.65
C LEU A 164 -9.58 -0.49 11.27
N GLN A 165 -10.61 -0.41 12.12
CA GLN A 165 -11.94 -0.90 11.77
C GLN A 165 -12.52 -0.16 10.56
N LYS A 166 -12.32 1.16 10.49
CA LYS A 166 -12.72 1.94 9.30
C LYS A 166 -11.99 1.47 8.04
N ILE A 167 -10.70 1.19 8.11
CA ILE A 167 -9.92 0.64 6.99
C ILE A 167 -10.52 -0.71 6.54
N THR A 168 -10.87 -1.59 7.48
CA THR A 168 -11.55 -2.86 7.17
C THR A 168 -12.87 -2.61 6.41
N GLN A 169 -13.70 -1.66 6.84
CA GLN A 169 -14.96 -1.33 6.15
C GLN A 169 -14.74 -0.69 4.77
N ASP A 170 -13.77 0.22 4.66
CA ASP A 170 -13.44 0.85 3.38
C ASP A 170 -12.89 -0.19 2.39
N THR A 171 -12.15 -1.19 2.88
CA THR A 171 -11.66 -2.32 2.08
C THR A 171 -12.81 -3.18 1.55
N LYS A 172 -13.85 -3.42 2.35
CA LYS A 172 -15.04 -4.16 1.90
C LYS A 172 -15.73 -3.43 0.74
N ARG A 173 -15.91 -2.10 0.87
CA ARG A 173 -16.48 -1.27 -0.21
C ARG A 173 -15.60 -1.28 -1.47
N LEU A 174 -14.27 -1.26 -1.28
CA LEU A 174 -13.33 -1.35 -2.40
C LEU A 174 -13.43 -2.70 -3.11
N ALA A 175 -13.63 -3.80 -2.38
CA ALA A 175 -13.78 -5.13 -2.96
C ALA A 175 -15.04 -5.27 -3.84
N GLU A 176 -16.07 -4.45 -3.63
CA GLU A 176 -17.27 -4.38 -4.50
C GLU A 176 -16.94 -3.87 -5.91
N LEU A 177 -15.81 -3.20 -6.10
CA LEU A 177 -15.35 -2.68 -7.40
C LEU A 177 -14.63 -3.71 -8.26
N LEU A 178 -14.32 -4.88 -7.71
CA LEU A 178 -13.59 -5.97 -8.37
C LEU A 178 -14.57 -6.85 -9.24
#